data_97fc18ea5603b93dc3da044945067769
#
_entry.id   97fc18ea5603b93dc3da044945067769
#
_cell.length_a   1.000
_cell.length_b   1.000
_cell.length_c   1.000
_cell.angle_alpha   90.00
_cell.angle_beta   90.00
_cell.angle_gamma   90.00
#
_symmetry.space_group_name_H-M   'P 1'
#
loop_
_entity.id
_entity.type
_entity.pdbx_description
1 polymer ?
#
loop_
_entity_poly.entity_id
_entity_poly.type
_entity_poly.pdbx_seq_one_letter_code
_entity_poly.pdbx_strand_id
1 'polypeptide(L)'
;MEFADKTCLIIGASGSIGGAIAESFYREGARVALTFHSKRKSALSKGLLSKGPRVALFRLDVRKWRDVQAVVGQVGKKFGPIHVLVNCSGVLGPIGTTHNASVKHWLETIEINLVGSFYVVRAVLPSMFAAGEGKIIQFSGGGAAYGRPFFTAYSASKAALVRFTESLAVELRDKNIQINAIAPGPVKSRMWDELRASGSAGGQQAIEELKKKDMTGGVPAERAAALTLFLASHRSNGLTGRLISAVHDKWEEIESCIPKVMSSDAWTLRRVPLD
;
A
#
# COMPACT_ATOMS: atom_id res chain seq x y z
N MET A 1 17.12 -14.91 8.94
CA MET A 1 15.80 -14.45 8.43
C MET A 1 15.36 -13.27 9.27
N GLU A 2 15.25 -12.12 8.68
CA GLU A 2 15.02 -10.85 9.38
C GLU A 2 13.64 -10.76 10.05
N PHE A 3 12.65 -11.44 9.49
CA PHE A 3 11.27 -11.41 9.99
C PHE A 3 10.85 -12.72 10.69
N ALA A 4 11.81 -13.53 11.15
CA ALA A 4 11.50 -14.66 12.01
C ALA A 4 10.68 -14.18 13.22
N ASP A 5 9.59 -14.90 13.52
CA ASP A 5 8.63 -14.57 14.60
C ASP A 5 7.83 -13.25 14.45
N LYS A 6 8.03 -12.48 13.41
CA LYS A 6 7.19 -11.31 13.10
C LYS A 6 5.92 -11.73 12.35
N THR A 7 4.80 -11.14 12.74
CA THR A 7 3.52 -11.30 12.03
C THR A 7 3.33 -10.13 11.08
N CYS A 8 3.15 -10.44 9.80
CA CYS A 8 2.86 -9.48 8.74
C CYS A 8 1.42 -9.66 8.25
N LEU A 9 0.62 -8.60 8.34
CA LEU A 9 -0.74 -8.54 7.77
C LEU A 9 -0.71 -7.79 6.44
N ILE A 10 -1.08 -8.47 5.35
CA ILE A 10 -1.07 -7.92 3.99
C ILE A 10 -2.51 -7.80 3.48
N ILE A 11 -2.98 -6.58 3.31
CA ILE A 11 -4.30 -6.26 2.77
C ILE A 11 -4.20 -6.20 1.25
N GLY A 12 -5.12 -6.90 0.56
CA GLY A 12 -5.12 -6.92 -0.91
C GLY A 12 -4.06 -7.85 -1.53
N ALA A 13 -3.70 -8.92 -0.83
CA ALA A 13 -2.68 -9.89 -1.26
C ALA A 13 -3.03 -10.67 -2.54
N SER A 14 -4.25 -10.58 -3.05
CA SER A 14 -4.65 -11.20 -4.34
C SER A 14 -4.14 -10.45 -5.56
N GLY A 15 -3.65 -9.22 -5.42
CA GLY A 15 -3.01 -8.45 -6.49
C GLY A 15 -1.56 -8.84 -6.74
N SER A 16 -0.99 -8.40 -7.88
CA SER A 16 0.40 -8.70 -8.27
C SER A 16 1.40 -8.22 -7.21
N ILE A 17 1.27 -6.98 -6.75
CA ILE A 17 2.16 -6.37 -5.76
C ILE A 17 2.01 -7.09 -4.41
N GLY A 18 0.77 -7.23 -3.91
CA GLY A 18 0.53 -7.87 -2.61
C GLY A 18 0.99 -9.32 -2.56
N GLY A 19 0.90 -10.03 -3.69
CA GLY A 19 1.40 -11.38 -3.83
C GLY A 19 2.93 -11.46 -3.77
N ALA A 20 3.66 -10.59 -4.49
CA ALA A 20 5.12 -10.53 -4.45
C ALA A 20 5.64 -10.18 -3.04
N ILE A 21 4.96 -9.24 -2.37
CA ILE A 21 5.26 -8.87 -0.98
C ILE A 21 5.07 -10.08 -0.04
N ALA A 22 3.96 -10.78 -0.19
CA ALA A 22 3.68 -11.96 0.63
C ALA A 22 4.73 -13.06 0.50
N GLU A 23 5.18 -13.33 -0.73
CA GLU A 23 6.27 -14.27 -0.99
C GLU A 23 7.57 -13.82 -0.34
N SER A 24 7.91 -12.52 -0.45
CA SER A 24 9.13 -11.97 0.11
C SER A 24 9.15 -12.07 1.64
N PHE A 25 8.08 -11.68 2.34
CA PHE A 25 7.99 -11.84 3.79
C PHE A 25 8.03 -13.30 4.24
N TYR A 26 7.37 -14.18 3.49
CA TYR A 26 7.42 -15.62 3.80
C TYR A 26 8.84 -16.18 3.72
N ARG A 27 9.61 -15.82 2.68
CA ARG A 27 11.02 -16.22 2.51
C ARG A 27 11.90 -15.70 3.63
N GLU A 28 11.60 -14.50 4.13
CA GLU A 28 12.31 -13.88 5.26
C GLU A 28 11.84 -14.37 6.64
N GLY A 29 11.01 -15.42 6.69
CA GLY A 29 10.66 -16.11 7.93
C GLY A 29 9.36 -15.64 8.59
N ALA A 30 8.69 -14.61 8.09
CA ALA A 30 7.49 -14.07 8.69
C ALA A 30 6.31 -15.07 8.77
N ARG A 31 5.43 -14.86 9.75
CA ARG A 31 4.04 -15.35 9.72
C ARG A 31 3.23 -14.38 8.87
N VAL A 32 2.59 -14.88 7.81
CA VAL A 32 1.97 -14.04 6.79
C VAL A 32 0.46 -14.22 6.79
N ALA A 33 -0.27 -13.20 7.23
CA ALA A 33 -1.72 -13.12 7.16
C ALA A 33 -2.11 -12.36 5.88
N LEU A 34 -2.77 -13.05 4.96
CA LEU A 34 -3.16 -12.54 3.65
C LEU A 34 -4.65 -12.21 3.63
N THR A 35 -5.04 -11.09 3.03
CA THR A 35 -6.46 -10.82 2.82
C THR A 35 -6.85 -10.74 1.35
N PHE A 36 -8.10 -11.09 1.07
CA PHE A 36 -8.73 -10.98 -0.25
C PHE A 36 -10.18 -10.53 -0.12
N HIS A 37 -10.69 -9.80 -1.10
CA HIS A 37 -12.09 -9.35 -1.13
C HIS A 37 -12.96 -10.31 -1.94
N SER A 38 -12.57 -10.63 -3.17
CA SER A 38 -13.34 -11.47 -4.10
C SER A 38 -13.06 -12.97 -3.91
N LYS A 39 -13.93 -13.84 -4.40
CA LYS A 39 -13.73 -15.31 -4.39
C LYS A 39 -12.51 -15.78 -5.21
N ARG A 40 -11.94 -14.92 -6.03
CA ARG A 40 -10.80 -15.26 -6.90
C ARG A 40 -9.50 -15.16 -6.09
N LYS A 41 -9.09 -16.28 -5.54
CA LYS A 41 -7.73 -16.45 -4.98
C LYS A 41 -6.73 -16.38 -6.13
N SER A 42 -5.69 -15.56 -6.04
CA SER A 42 -4.60 -15.58 -7.02
C SER A 42 -3.87 -16.93 -6.98
N ALA A 43 -3.24 -17.32 -8.09
CA ALA A 43 -2.40 -18.53 -8.12
C ALA A 43 -1.29 -18.45 -7.06
N LEU A 44 -0.75 -17.25 -6.83
CA LEU A 44 0.29 -16.98 -5.85
C LEU A 44 -0.19 -17.21 -4.40
N SER A 45 -1.39 -16.75 -4.04
CA SER A 45 -1.95 -16.99 -2.70
C SER A 45 -2.27 -18.47 -2.48
N LYS A 46 -2.63 -19.22 -3.52
CA LYS A 46 -2.80 -20.67 -3.45
C LYS A 46 -1.46 -21.38 -3.22
N GLY A 47 -0.41 -20.99 -3.95
CA GLY A 47 0.94 -21.52 -3.77
C GLY A 47 1.52 -21.23 -2.39
N LEU A 48 1.26 -20.03 -1.82
CA LEU A 48 1.69 -19.71 -0.46
C LEU A 48 0.97 -20.52 0.61
N LEU A 49 -0.33 -20.77 0.45
CA LEU A 49 -1.09 -21.58 1.41
C LEU A 49 -0.58 -23.03 1.53
N SER A 50 -0.03 -23.59 0.44
CA SER A 50 0.56 -24.94 0.47
C SER A 50 1.91 -25.00 1.20
N LYS A 51 2.51 -23.86 1.55
CA LYS A 51 3.83 -23.77 2.20
C LYS A 51 3.79 -23.98 3.73
N GLY A 52 2.60 -24.19 4.34
CA GLY A 52 2.53 -24.60 5.73
C GLY A 52 1.92 -23.58 6.70
N PRO A 53 2.07 -23.79 8.03
CA PRO A 53 1.29 -23.14 9.08
C PRO A 53 1.56 -21.65 9.25
N ARG A 54 2.69 -21.12 8.70
CA ARG A 54 3.04 -19.69 8.76
C ARG A 54 2.21 -18.82 7.82
N VAL A 55 1.31 -19.38 7.03
CA VAL A 55 0.46 -18.62 6.11
C VAL A 55 -1.02 -18.82 6.45
N ALA A 56 -1.78 -17.75 6.48
CA ALA A 56 -3.24 -17.80 6.62
C ALA A 56 -3.92 -16.80 5.70
N LEU A 57 -5.13 -17.15 5.26
CA LEU A 57 -5.91 -16.37 4.31
C LEU A 57 -7.25 -15.99 4.92
N PHE A 58 -7.60 -14.70 4.85
CA PHE A 58 -8.82 -14.12 5.41
C PHE A 58 -9.60 -13.37 4.34
N ARG A 59 -10.92 -13.52 4.33
CA ARG A 59 -11.79 -12.68 3.50
C ARG A 59 -12.01 -11.35 4.21
N LEU A 60 -11.86 -10.24 3.49
CA LEU A 60 -11.98 -8.89 4.04
C LEU A 60 -12.61 -7.94 3.04
N ASP A 61 -13.66 -7.23 3.45
CA ASP A 61 -14.11 -6.00 2.81
C ASP A 61 -13.63 -4.82 3.68
N VAL A 62 -12.65 -4.07 3.19
CA VAL A 62 -12.04 -2.94 3.94
C VAL A 62 -13.03 -1.80 4.22
N ARG A 63 -14.15 -1.71 3.50
CA ARG A 63 -15.22 -0.72 3.73
C ARG A 63 -16.02 -0.99 5.01
N LYS A 64 -15.93 -2.21 5.54
CA LYS A 64 -16.71 -2.66 6.68
C LYS A 64 -15.86 -2.72 7.94
N TRP A 65 -16.04 -1.75 8.82
CA TRP A 65 -15.30 -1.70 10.08
C TRP A 65 -15.34 -3.01 10.89
N ARG A 66 -16.52 -3.63 10.99
CA ARG A 66 -16.70 -4.89 11.72
C ARG A 66 -15.90 -6.05 11.09
N ASP A 67 -15.83 -6.12 9.75
CA ASP A 67 -15.04 -7.14 9.05
C ASP A 67 -13.54 -6.93 9.34
N VAL A 68 -13.08 -5.67 9.33
CA VAL A 68 -11.68 -5.32 9.64
C VAL A 68 -11.33 -5.72 11.07
N GLN A 69 -12.16 -5.37 12.06
CA GLN A 69 -11.94 -5.76 13.45
C GLN A 69 -11.89 -7.28 13.62
N ALA A 70 -12.83 -8.00 13.00
CA ALA A 70 -12.90 -9.46 13.07
C ALA A 70 -11.64 -10.11 12.48
N VAL A 71 -11.17 -9.66 11.31
CA VAL A 71 -9.96 -10.20 10.68
C VAL A 71 -8.72 -9.91 11.51
N VAL A 72 -8.53 -8.68 11.98
CA VAL A 72 -7.39 -8.34 12.84
C VAL A 72 -7.39 -9.18 14.12
N GLY A 73 -8.55 -9.37 14.75
CA GLY A 73 -8.69 -10.25 15.91
C GLY A 73 -8.36 -11.74 15.62
N GLN A 74 -8.78 -12.25 14.45
CA GLN A 74 -8.44 -13.60 14.01
C GLN A 74 -6.95 -13.77 13.75
N VAL A 75 -6.30 -12.77 13.15
CA VAL A 75 -4.84 -12.78 12.92
C VAL A 75 -4.11 -12.79 14.26
N GLY A 76 -4.52 -11.94 15.21
CA GLY A 76 -3.93 -11.89 16.54
C GLY A 76 -4.06 -13.21 17.31
N LYS A 77 -5.23 -13.89 17.23
CA LYS A 77 -5.44 -15.21 17.83
C LYS A 77 -4.56 -16.29 17.19
N LYS A 78 -4.32 -16.23 15.87
CA LYS A 78 -3.58 -17.26 15.15
C LYS A 78 -2.07 -17.07 15.21
N PHE A 79 -1.59 -15.84 15.11
CA PHE A 79 -0.16 -15.53 14.91
C PHE A 79 0.46 -14.63 15.99
N GLY A 80 -0.33 -14.20 16.97
CA GLY A 80 0.12 -13.23 17.97
C GLY A 80 0.10 -11.79 17.46
N PRO A 81 0.89 -10.91 18.07
CA PRO A 81 0.91 -9.49 17.74
C PRO A 81 1.23 -9.22 16.27
N ILE A 82 0.57 -8.23 15.67
CA ILE A 82 0.85 -7.78 14.32
C ILE A 82 1.97 -6.74 14.37
N HIS A 83 3.13 -7.06 13.81
CA HIS A 83 4.32 -6.21 13.79
C HIS A 83 4.39 -5.35 12.53
N VAL A 84 3.91 -5.90 11.40
CA VAL A 84 3.95 -5.24 10.10
C VAL A 84 2.56 -5.24 9.47
N LEU A 85 2.09 -4.07 9.07
CA LEU A 85 0.90 -3.89 8.24
C LEU A 85 1.32 -3.40 6.86
N VAL A 86 0.95 -4.14 5.82
CA VAL A 86 1.10 -3.71 4.42
C VAL A 86 -0.28 -3.57 3.79
N ASN A 87 -0.67 -2.36 3.42
CA ASN A 87 -1.97 -2.10 2.81
C ASN A 87 -1.84 -1.83 1.32
N CYS A 88 -2.03 -2.87 0.52
CA CYS A 88 -2.06 -2.83 -0.95
C CYS A 88 -3.49 -2.74 -1.51
N SER A 89 -4.51 -2.53 -0.67
CA SER A 89 -5.88 -2.39 -1.16
C SER A 89 -6.05 -1.10 -1.96
N GLY A 90 -6.82 -1.19 -3.04
CA GLY A 90 -7.14 -0.01 -3.84
C GLY A 90 -7.80 -0.33 -5.17
N VAL A 91 -8.53 0.65 -5.68
CA VAL A 91 -9.21 0.64 -6.98
C VAL A 91 -8.93 1.96 -7.70
N LEU A 92 -8.99 1.95 -9.05
CA LEU A 92 -8.87 3.18 -9.86
C LEU A 92 -10.12 4.06 -9.75
N GLY A 93 -11.29 3.43 -9.56
CA GLY A 93 -12.55 4.14 -9.60
C GLY A 93 -12.96 4.54 -11.03
N PRO A 94 -13.88 5.52 -11.15
CA PRO A 94 -14.33 5.98 -12.46
C PRO A 94 -13.20 6.69 -13.21
N ILE A 95 -13.05 6.31 -14.48
CA ILE A 95 -12.12 6.94 -15.42
C ILE A 95 -12.96 7.77 -16.40
N GLY A 96 -12.64 9.06 -16.53
CA GLY A 96 -13.34 9.98 -17.42
C GLY A 96 -13.52 11.37 -16.82
N THR A 97 -14.27 12.22 -17.53
CA THR A 97 -14.53 13.61 -17.10
C THR A 97 -15.34 13.64 -15.80
N THR A 98 -14.97 14.55 -14.90
CA THR A 98 -15.59 14.64 -13.57
C THR A 98 -17.10 14.85 -13.60
N HIS A 99 -17.61 15.68 -14.53
CA HIS A 99 -19.05 15.96 -14.63
C HIS A 99 -19.89 14.76 -15.06
N ASN A 100 -19.28 13.74 -15.71
CA ASN A 100 -19.94 12.49 -16.12
C ASN A 100 -19.61 11.31 -15.18
N ALA A 101 -18.75 11.53 -14.19
CA ALA A 101 -18.35 10.45 -13.29
C ALA A 101 -19.52 9.96 -12.42
N SER A 102 -19.67 8.65 -12.28
CA SER A 102 -20.64 8.07 -11.35
C SER A 102 -20.33 8.48 -9.92
N VAL A 103 -21.23 9.23 -9.29
CA VAL A 103 -21.10 9.64 -7.89
C VAL A 103 -20.90 8.43 -6.97
N LYS A 104 -21.66 7.36 -7.19
CA LYS A 104 -21.55 6.11 -6.44
C LYS A 104 -20.15 5.52 -6.52
N HIS A 105 -19.59 5.35 -7.71
CA HIS A 105 -18.26 4.76 -7.90
C HIS A 105 -17.14 5.71 -7.44
N TRP A 106 -17.37 7.02 -7.54
CA TRP A 106 -16.44 8.02 -7.02
C TRP A 106 -16.31 7.90 -5.49
N LEU A 107 -17.44 7.85 -4.76
CA LEU A 107 -17.48 7.67 -3.31
C LEU A 107 -16.93 6.30 -2.90
N GLU A 108 -17.29 5.22 -3.61
CA GLU A 108 -16.75 3.89 -3.35
C GLU A 108 -15.21 3.85 -3.46
N THR A 109 -14.64 4.66 -4.36
CA THR A 109 -13.17 4.77 -4.47
C THR A 109 -12.56 5.39 -3.20
N ILE A 110 -13.19 6.44 -2.67
CA ILE A 110 -12.76 7.05 -1.39
C ILE A 110 -12.92 6.05 -0.23
N GLU A 111 -14.07 5.36 -0.18
CA GLU A 111 -14.32 4.35 0.86
C GLU A 111 -13.26 3.24 0.87
N ILE A 112 -12.87 2.72 -0.30
CA ILE A 112 -11.88 1.65 -0.38
C ILE A 112 -10.48 2.18 -0.11
N ASN A 113 -10.06 3.24 -0.83
CA ASN A 113 -8.68 3.68 -0.84
C ASN A 113 -8.26 4.47 0.41
N LEU A 114 -9.19 5.22 1.01
CA LEU A 114 -8.91 6.09 2.16
C LEU A 114 -9.57 5.59 3.45
N VAL A 115 -10.89 5.46 3.48
CA VAL A 115 -11.61 5.05 4.70
C VAL A 115 -11.21 3.63 5.11
N GLY A 116 -11.13 2.70 4.15
CA GLY A 116 -10.64 1.34 4.38
C GLY A 116 -9.21 1.31 4.93
N SER A 117 -8.33 2.18 4.42
CA SER A 117 -6.96 2.33 4.94
C SER A 117 -6.95 2.82 6.39
N PHE A 118 -7.78 3.80 6.72
CA PHE A 118 -7.96 4.27 8.09
C PHE A 118 -8.46 3.14 9.00
N TYR A 119 -9.48 2.38 8.58
CA TYR A 119 -10.02 1.28 9.38
C TYR A 119 -8.95 0.22 9.69
N VAL A 120 -8.19 -0.20 8.69
CA VAL A 120 -7.15 -1.22 8.88
C VAL A 120 -6.06 -0.73 9.83
N VAL A 121 -5.57 0.49 9.65
CA VAL A 121 -4.56 1.09 10.52
C VAL A 121 -5.10 1.20 11.95
N ARG A 122 -6.28 1.77 12.13
CA ARG A 122 -6.92 1.90 13.45
C ARG A 122 -7.07 0.56 14.17
N ALA A 123 -7.42 -0.50 13.44
CA ALA A 123 -7.60 -1.83 14.04
C ALA A 123 -6.29 -2.48 14.48
N VAL A 124 -5.18 -2.20 13.78
CA VAL A 124 -3.86 -2.81 14.07
C VAL A 124 -3.08 -2.06 15.15
N LEU A 125 -3.26 -0.74 15.27
CA LEU A 125 -2.51 0.09 16.23
C LEU A 125 -2.51 -0.43 17.67
N PRO A 126 -3.63 -0.90 18.27
CA PRO A 126 -3.60 -1.45 19.64
C PRO A 126 -2.63 -2.63 19.80
N SER A 127 -2.50 -3.48 18.78
CA SER A 127 -1.53 -4.59 18.77
C SER A 127 -0.09 -4.09 18.72
N MET A 128 0.19 -3.05 17.92
CA MET A 128 1.51 -2.45 17.80
C MET A 128 1.88 -1.67 19.08
N PHE A 129 0.94 -0.98 19.71
CA PHE A 129 1.17 -0.34 21.01
C PHE A 129 1.52 -1.36 22.11
N ALA A 130 0.81 -2.48 22.15
CA ALA A 130 1.10 -3.55 23.10
C ALA A 130 2.46 -4.23 22.85
N ALA A 131 2.89 -4.30 21.58
CA ALA A 131 4.20 -4.83 21.18
C ALA A 131 5.36 -3.83 21.40
N GLY A 132 5.07 -2.52 21.56
CA GLY A 132 6.07 -1.45 21.65
C GLY A 132 6.83 -1.17 20.36
N GLU A 133 6.35 -1.71 19.23
CA GLU A 133 6.92 -1.51 17.89
C GLU A 133 5.89 -1.74 16.79
N GLY A 134 6.11 -1.14 15.63
CA GLY A 134 5.27 -1.39 14.45
C GLY A 134 5.76 -0.73 13.18
N LYS A 135 5.48 -1.38 12.06
CA LYS A 135 5.75 -0.85 10.72
C LYS A 135 4.46 -0.87 9.89
N ILE A 136 4.09 0.28 9.37
CA ILE A 136 2.88 0.44 8.54
C ILE A 136 3.31 0.95 7.17
N ILE A 137 2.99 0.19 6.13
CA ILE A 137 3.30 0.52 4.75
C ILE A 137 2.00 0.67 3.96
N GLN A 138 1.74 1.89 3.50
CA GLN A 138 0.61 2.24 2.64
C GLN A 138 1.02 2.24 1.18
N PHE A 139 0.10 1.90 0.28
CA PHE A 139 0.35 1.99 -1.16
C PHE A 139 -0.39 3.17 -1.77
N SER A 140 0.38 4.17 -2.18
CA SER A 140 -0.07 5.32 -2.95
C SER A 140 0.01 5.03 -4.46
N GLY A 141 0.15 6.03 -5.30
CA GLY A 141 0.25 5.87 -6.75
C GLY A 141 0.30 7.19 -7.48
N GLY A 142 0.37 7.10 -8.80
CA GLY A 142 0.37 8.29 -9.66
C GLY A 142 -0.87 9.16 -9.44
N GLY A 143 -0.67 10.47 -9.38
CA GLY A 143 -1.70 11.45 -9.06
C GLY A 143 -1.80 11.83 -7.58
N ALA A 144 -0.99 11.23 -6.70
CA ALA A 144 -0.92 11.65 -5.31
C ALA A 144 -0.12 12.95 -5.13
N ALA A 145 0.95 13.13 -5.89
CA ALA A 145 1.84 14.28 -5.82
C ALA A 145 1.58 15.33 -6.93
N TYR A 146 0.80 14.99 -7.93
CA TYR A 146 0.45 15.88 -9.06
C TYR A 146 -0.96 15.58 -9.57
N GLY A 147 -1.57 16.56 -10.23
CA GLY A 147 -2.89 16.40 -10.84
C GLY A 147 -2.88 15.37 -11.97
N ARG A 148 -3.82 14.43 -11.97
CA ARG A 148 -4.01 13.46 -13.03
C ARG A 148 -5.42 13.62 -13.61
N PRO A 149 -5.56 14.21 -14.81
CA PRO A 149 -6.85 14.42 -15.43
C PRO A 149 -7.58 13.07 -15.64
N PHE A 150 -8.89 13.08 -15.58
CA PHE A 150 -9.78 11.92 -15.76
C PHE A 150 -9.72 10.85 -14.66
N PHE A 151 -8.93 11.03 -13.59
CA PHE A 151 -8.77 10.10 -12.46
C PHE A 151 -9.02 10.80 -11.11
N THR A 152 -10.01 11.69 -11.03
CA THR A 152 -10.18 12.57 -9.86
C THR A 152 -10.44 11.82 -8.57
N ALA A 153 -11.25 10.75 -8.57
CA ALA A 153 -11.47 9.93 -7.37
C ALA A 153 -10.17 9.26 -6.89
N TYR A 154 -9.44 8.65 -7.83
CA TYR A 154 -8.17 7.97 -7.52
C TYR A 154 -7.15 8.95 -6.96
N SER A 155 -6.89 10.05 -7.68
CA SER A 155 -5.89 11.04 -7.29
C SER A 155 -6.21 11.68 -5.94
N ALA A 156 -7.46 12.08 -5.72
CA ALA A 156 -7.91 12.61 -4.43
C ALA A 156 -7.71 11.60 -3.30
N SER A 157 -8.09 10.33 -3.50
CA SER A 157 -7.92 9.28 -2.49
C SER A 157 -6.45 9.00 -2.17
N LYS A 158 -5.56 9.02 -3.17
CA LYS A 158 -4.14 8.74 -2.98
C LYS A 158 -3.37 9.91 -2.39
N ALA A 159 -3.72 11.14 -2.74
CA ALA A 159 -3.20 12.35 -2.07
C ALA A 159 -3.63 12.40 -0.60
N ALA A 160 -4.92 12.14 -0.32
CA ALA A 160 -5.42 12.06 1.05
C ALA A 160 -4.74 10.95 1.87
N LEU A 161 -4.44 9.79 1.25
CA LEU A 161 -3.71 8.71 1.90
C LEU A 161 -2.27 9.11 2.28
N VAL A 162 -1.58 9.88 1.41
CA VAL A 162 -0.24 10.40 1.73
C VAL A 162 -0.32 11.39 2.88
N ARG A 163 -1.29 12.32 2.87
CA ARG A 163 -1.47 13.26 3.98
C ARG A 163 -1.85 12.56 5.29
N PHE A 164 -2.71 11.53 5.23
CA PHE A 164 -3.02 10.67 6.37
C PHE A 164 -1.74 10.01 6.93
N THR A 165 -0.87 9.48 6.05
CA THR A 165 0.42 8.88 6.43
C THR A 165 1.32 9.89 7.13
N GLU A 166 1.46 11.10 6.61
CA GLU A 166 2.27 12.17 7.20
C GLU A 166 1.73 12.60 8.58
N SER A 167 0.41 12.80 8.70
CA SER A 167 -0.22 13.22 9.96
C SER A 167 -0.07 12.16 11.04
N LEU A 168 -0.35 10.90 10.70
CA LEU A 168 -0.23 9.79 11.64
C LEU A 168 1.23 9.53 12.06
N ALA A 169 2.20 9.76 11.17
CA ALA A 169 3.62 9.66 11.52
C ALA A 169 4.02 10.61 12.65
N VAL A 170 3.41 11.82 12.69
CA VAL A 170 3.63 12.78 13.78
C VAL A 170 2.99 12.30 15.08
N GLU A 171 1.76 11.75 15.04
CA GLU A 171 1.06 11.19 16.20
C GLU A 171 1.81 9.99 16.81
N LEU A 172 2.47 9.19 15.99
CA LEU A 172 3.17 7.97 16.41
C LEU A 172 4.66 8.16 16.73
N ARG A 173 5.17 9.40 16.69
CA ARG A 173 6.62 9.70 16.83
C ARG A 173 7.25 9.03 18.03
N ASP A 174 6.59 9.08 19.19
CA ASP A 174 7.12 8.58 20.47
C ASP A 174 6.67 7.14 20.78
N LYS A 175 6.13 6.43 19.80
CA LYS A 175 5.55 5.07 19.98
C LYS A 175 6.37 3.97 19.35
N ASN A 176 7.54 4.27 18.77
CA ASN A 176 8.35 3.33 18.00
C ASN A 176 7.54 2.63 16.88
N ILE A 177 6.59 3.36 16.29
CA ILE A 177 5.79 2.90 15.14
C ILE A 177 6.05 3.83 13.98
N GLN A 178 6.52 3.28 12.85
CA GLN A 178 6.78 4.03 11.64
C GLN A 178 5.70 3.74 10.59
N ILE A 179 5.25 4.80 9.93
CA ILE A 179 4.30 4.70 8.81
C ILE A 179 4.84 5.43 7.59
N ASN A 180 4.88 4.73 6.45
CA ASN A 180 5.31 5.31 5.17
C ASN A 180 4.37 4.90 4.04
N ALA A 181 4.41 5.65 2.94
CA ALA A 181 3.68 5.34 1.72
C ALA A 181 4.65 5.00 0.58
N ILE A 182 4.29 4.01 -0.25
CA ILE A 182 5.04 3.63 -1.45
C ILE A 182 4.27 4.06 -2.70
N ALA A 183 4.98 4.67 -3.66
CA ALA A 183 4.56 4.76 -5.03
C ALA A 183 5.22 3.63 -5.84
N PRO A 184 4.51 2.53 -6.17
CA PRO A 184 5.14 1.31 -6.69
C PRO A 184 5.60 1.42 -8.15
N GLY A 185 5.21 2.47 -8.85
CA GLY A 185 5.39 2.57 -10.29
C GLY A 185 4.34 1.77 -11.10
N PRO A 186 4.49 1.69 -12.43
CA PRO A 186 3.53 1.04 -13.32
C PRO A 186 3.70 -0.49 -13.32
N VAL A 187 3.24 -1.16 -12.26
CA VAL A 187 3.25 -2.63 -12.14
C VAL A 187 2.06 -3.24 -12.91
N LYS A 188 2.31 -4.31 -13.69
CA LYS A 188 1.24 -5.04 -14.39
C LYS A 188 0.23 -5.60 -13.39
N SER A 189 -1.04 -5.15 -13.49
CA SER A 189 -2.08 -5.45 -12.52
C SER A 189 -3.48 -5.28 -13.14
N ARG A 190 -4.52 -5.67 -12.40
CA ARG A 190 -5.91 -5.43 -12.80
C ARG A 190 -6.19 -3.94 -13.12
N MET A 191 -5.58 -3.00 -12.40
CA MET A 191 -5.72 -1.57 -12.70
C MET A 191 -5.22 -1.20 -14.09
N TRP A 192 -4.24 -1.93 -14.60
CA TRP A 192 -3.76 -1.78 -15.97
C TRP A 192 -4.82 -2.27 -16.98
N ASP A 193 -5.49 -3.39 -16.68
CA ASP A 193 -6.57 -3.92 -17.53
C ASP A 193 -7.78 -2.99 -17.52
N GLU A 194 -8.12 -2.41 -16.35
CA GLU A 194 -9.17 -1.39 -16.20
C GLU A 194 -8.84 -0.12 -17.01
N LEU A 195 -7.59 0.34 -16.98
CA LEU A 195 -7.11 1.46 -17.78
C LEU A 195 -7.23 1.16 -19.28
N ARG A 196 -6.86 -0.04 -19.72
CA ARG A 196 -7.00 -0.47 -21.12
C ARG A 196 -8.48 -0.51 -21.55
N ALA A 197 -9.34 -1.04 -20.71
CA ALA A 197 -10.77 -1.11 -20.97
C ALA A 197 -11.45 0.26 -21.04
N SER A 198 -10.87 1.31 -20.41
CA SER A 198 -11.41 2.67 -20.47
C SER A 198 -11.23 3.35 -21.82
N GLY A 199 -10.40 2.83 -22.72
CA GLY A 199 -10.16 3.39 -24.04
C GLY A 199 -9.77 4.86 -24.00
N SER A 200 -10.49 5.71 -24.73
CA SER A 200 -10.24 7.16 -24.79
C SER A 200 -10.72 7.93 -23.56
N ALA A 201 -11.51 7.32 -22.67
CA ALA A 201 -12.06 8.02 -21.49
C ALA A 201 -10.97 8.51 -20.52
N GLY A 202 -9.81 7.84 -20.48
CA GLY A 202 -8.65 8.26 -19.69
C GLY A 202 -7.85 9.44 -20.29
N GLY A 203 -8.22 9.88 -21.48
CA GLY A 203 -7.55 10.95 -22.23
C GLY A 203 -6.22 10.50 -22.86
N GLN A 204 -5.60 11.42 -23.61
CA GLN A 204 -4.37 11.17 -24.39
C GLN A 204 -3.20 10.69 -23.51
N GLN A 205 -3.01 11.32 -22.35
CA GLN A 205 -1.95 10.95 -21.42
C GLN A 205 -2.05 9.49 -20.97
N ALA A 206 -3.25 9.01 -20.64
CA ALA A 206 -3.46 7.62 -20.24
C ALA A 206 -3.20 6.62 -21.37
N ILE A 207 -3.55 6.99 -22.62
CA ILE A 207 -3.24 6.20 -23.82
C ILE A 207 -1.73 6.08 -24.01
N GLU A 208 -1.00 7.16 -23.89
CA GLU A 208 0.47 7.19 -24.01
C GLU A 208 1.14 6.39 -22.87
N GLU A 209 0.67 6.57 -21.64
CA GLU A 209 1.11 5.75 -20.52
C GLU A 209 0.90 4.26 -20.78
N LEU A 210 -0.25 3.89 -21.32
CA LEU A 210 -0.58 2.49 -21.63
C LEU A 210 0.34 1.93 -22.72
N LYS A 211 0.54 2.68 -23.82
CA LYS A 211 1.48 2.30 -24.89
C LYS A 211 2.90 2.07 -24.34
N LYS A 212 3.40 3.02 -23.52
CA LYS A 212 4.71 2.88 -22.87
C LYS A 212 4.78 1.64 -21.99
N LYS A 213 3.74 1.37 -21.21
CA LYS A 213 3.64 0.19 -20.35
C LYS A 213 3.63 -1.10 -21.17
N ASP A 214 2.92 -1.14 -22.28
CA ASP A 214 2.85 -2.31 -23.16
C ASP A 214 4.23 -2.59 -23.82
N MET A 215 4.94 -1.54 -24.22
CA MET A 215 6.30 -1.66 -24.78
C MET A 215 7.35 -2.13 -23.77
N THR A 216 7.25 -1.67 -22.51
CA THR A 216 8.28 -1.93 -21.48
C THR A 216 7.97 -3.14 -20.59
N GLY A 217 6.73 -3.68 -20.66
CA GLY A 217 6.25 -4.70 -19.74
C GLY A 217 5.95 -4.17 -18.32
N GLY A 218 6.21 -2.87 -18.08
CA GLY A 218 6.06 -2.23 -16.77
C GLY A 218 7.20 -2.54 -15.79
N VAL A 219 6.98 -2.27 -14.52
CA VAL A 219 7.95 -2.49 -13.45
C VAL A 219 7.65 -3.83 -12.77
N PRO A 220 8.66 -4.67 -12.49
CA PRO A 220 8.46 -5.89 -11.72
C PRO A 220 7.88 -5.58 -10.32
N ALA A 221 6.91 -6.40 -9.88
CA ALA A 221 6.30 -6.25 -8.55
C ALA A 221 7.32 -6.43 -7.41
N GLU A 222 8.37 -7.18 -7.69
CA GLU A 222 9.50 -7.46 -6.79
C GLU A 222 10.22 -6.20 -6.34
N ARG A 223 10.26 -5.15 -7.20
CA ARG A 223 10.87 -3.86 -6.82
C ARG A 223 10.09 -3.17 -5.70
N ALA A 224 8.77 -3.15 -5.80
CA ALA A 224 7.92 -2.65 -4.72
C ALA A 224 7.97 -3.55 -3.48
N ALA A 225 8.11 -4.87 -3.66
CA ALA A 225 8.26 -5.81 -2.55
C ALA A 225 9.59 -5.61 -1.81
N ALA A 226 10.69 -5.37 -2.51
CA ALA A 226 11.99 -5.07 -1.91
C ALA A 226 11.97 -3.78 -1.08
N LEU A 227 11.38 -2.69 -1.61
CA LEU A 227 11.18 -1.47 -0.83
C LEU A 227 10.28 -1.70 0.39
N THR A 228 9.24 -2.54 0.25
CA THR A 228 8.36 -2.89 1.37
C THR A 228 9.12 -3.64 2.47
N LEU A 229 9.96 -4.60 2.12
CA LEU A 229 10.82 -5.30 3.08
C LEU A 229 11.77 -4.32 3.79
N PHE A 230 12.43 -3.44 3.04
CA PHE A 230 13.30 -2.41 3.63
C PHE A 230 12.54 -1.55 4.63
N LEU A 231 11.36 -1.02 4.26
CA LEU A 231 10.55 -0.18 5.15
C LEU A 231 9.98 -0.92 6.36
N ALA A 232 9.83 -2.23 6.27
CA ALA A 232 9.41 -3.09 7.37
C ALA A 232 10.56 -3.51 8.28
N SER A 233 11.81 -3.37 7.85
CA SER A 233 13.02 -3.81 8.55
C SER A 233 13.49 -2.79 9.59
N HIS A 234 14.43 -3.20 10.45
CA HIS A 234 15.11 -2.31 11.39
C HIS A 234 15.98 -1.25 10.68
N ARG A 235 16.44 -1.53 9.45
CA ARG A 235 17.23 -0.63 8.62
C ARG A 235 16.52 0.69 8.32
N SER A 236 15.21 0.71 8.34
CA SER A 236 14.37 1.90 8.14
C SER A 236 13.95 2.60 9.44
N ASN A 237 14.52 2.22 10.60
CA ASN A 237 14.16 2.85 11.87
C ASN A 237 14.40 4.36 11.83
N GLY A 238 13.41 5.11 12.32
CA GLY A 238 13.41 6.57 12.26
C GLY A 238 12.82 7.16 10.96
N LEU A 239 12.76 6.40 9.85
CA LEU A 239 12.13 6.87 8.62
C LEU A 239 10.60 6.73 8.72
N THR A 240 9.90 7.84 8.75
CA THR A 240 8.43 7.85 8.89
C THR A 240 7.80 9.06 8.18
N GLY A 241 6.54 8.93 7.77
CA GLY A 241 5.77 10.01 7.13
C GLY A 241 6.22 10.34 5.72
N ARG A 242 6.78 9.41 4.96
CA ARG A 242 7.34 9.65 3.63
C ARG A 242 6.59 8.90 2.54
N LEU A 243 6.47 9.57 1.38
CA LEU A 243 6.02 8.96 0.13
C LEU A 243 7.25 8.62 -0.70
N ILE A 244 7.57 7.34 -0.79
CA ILE A 244 8.80 6.87 -1.44
C ILE A 244 8.46 6.14 -2.73
N SER A 245 9.09 6.52 -3.84
CA SER A 245 8.91 5.86 -5.12
C SER A 245 9.84 4.65 -5.23
N ALA A 246 9.26 3.48 -5.50
CA ALA A 246 10.07 2.28 -5.76
C ALA A 246 10.91 2.39 -7.04
N VAL A 247 10.62 3.37 -7.92
CA VAL A 247 11.24 3.49 -9.26
C VAL A 247 12.15 4.69 -9.38
N HIS A 248 11.75 5.84 -8.78
CA HIS A 248 12.41 7.11 -9.03
C HIS A 248 13.33 7.55 -7.90
N ASP A 249 13.12 7.01 -6.69
CA ASP A 249 13.95 7.34 -5.54
C ASP A 249 15.07 6.30 -5.38
N LYS A 250 16.25 6.74 -4.95
CA LYS A 250 17.38 5.87 -4.62
C LYS A 250 17.23 5.31 -3.20
N TRP A 251 16.13 4.62 -2.96
CA TRP A 251 15.78 4.14 -1.63
C TRP A 251 16.76 3.07 -1.09
N GLU A 252 17.52 2.41 -1.97
CA GLU A 252 18.57 1.46 -1.58
C GLU A 252 19.68 2.13 -0.76
N GLU A 253 19.87 3.44 -0.95
CA GLU A 253 20.90 4.25 -0.28
C GLU A 253 20.35 5.03 0.93
N ILE A 254 19.04 4.95 1.21
CA ILE A 254 18.35 5.77 2.22
C ILE A 254 18.88 5.54 3.64
N GLU A 255 19.27 4.33 4.00
CA GLU A 255 19.65 3.95 5.36
C GLU A 255 20.69 4.91 5.96
N SER A 256 21.72 5.27 5.19
CA SER A 256 22.74 6.23 5.60
C SER A 256 22.26 7.69 5.64
N CYS A 257 21.13 7.99 5.00
CA CYS A 257 20.60 9.34 4.82
C CYS A 257 19.32 9.62 5.63
N ILE A 258 18.83 8.67 6.44
CA ILE A 258 17.59 8.83 7.21
C ILE A 258 17.54 10.16 7.99
N PRO A 259 18.58 10.56 8.76
CA PRO A 259 18.53 11.82 9.49
C PRO A 259 18.37 13.03 8.57
N LYS A 260 19.04 13.05 7.41
CA LYS A 260 18.93 14.12 6.41
C LYS A 260 17.52 14.17 5.78
N VAL A 261 16.95 13.01 5.46
CA VAL A 261 15.58 12.92 4.95
C VAL A 261 14.58 13.43 5.99
N MET A 262 14.74 13.04 7.24
CA MET A 262 13.81 13.41 8.31
C MET A 262 13.92 14.87 8.74
N SER A 263 15.05 15.53 8.53
CA SER A 263 15.21 16.97 8.77
C SER A 263 14.79 17.85 7.60
N SER A 264 14.26 17.26 6.52
CA SER A 264 13.84 17.97 5.30
C SER A 264 12.39 17.64 4.93
N ASP A 265 11.85 18.35 3.94
CA ASP A 265 10.56 18.06 3.31
C ASP A 265 10.65 17.04 2.16
N ALA A 266 11.79 16.37 1.99
CA ALA A 266 11.94 15.33 0.99
C ALA A 266 10.85 14.25 1.12
N TRP A 267 10.25 13.87 -0.04
CA TRP A 267 9.20 12.85 -0.12
C TRP A 267 7.94 13.12 0.69
N THR A 268 7.57 14.40 0.81
CA THR A 268 6.34 14.86 1.46
C THR A 268 5.50 15.73 0.50
N LEU A 269 4.20 15.87 0.80
CA LEU A 269 3.35 16.79 0.10
C LEU A 269 3.47 18.17 0.74
N ARG A 270 4.02 19.13 0.00
CA ARG A 270 4.20 20.51 0.47
C ARG A 270 3.68 21.53 -0.55
N ARG A 271 3.22 22.65 -0.02
CA ARG A 271 2.99 23.84 -0.83
C ARG A 271 4.34 24.43 -1.20
N VAL A 272 4.57 24.67 -2.47
CA VAL A 272 5.76 25.40 -2.93
C VAL A 272 5.41 26.91 -2.88
N PRO A 273 6.14 27.73 -2.10
CA PRO A 273 5.97 29.18 -2.14
C PRO A 273 6.39 29.71 -3.51
N LEU A 274 5.83 30.85 -3.88
CA LEU A 274 6.32 31.64 -5.02
C LEU A 274 7.49 32.48 -4.47
N ASP A 275 8.68 32.26 -4.99
CA ASP A 275 9.89 33.06 -4.68
C ASP A 275 9.77 34.49 -5.25
#